data_0fef54893df287aa0d317479e162ec46
#
_entry.id   0fef54893df287aa0d317479e162ec46
#
_cell.length_a   1.000
_cell.length_b   1.000
_cell.length_c   1.000
_cell.angle_alpha   90.00
_cell.angle_beta   90.00
_cell.angle_gamma   90.00
#
_symmetry.space_group_name_H-M   'P 1'
#
loop_
_entity.id
_entity.type
_entity.pdbx_description
1 polymer ?
#
loop_
_entity_poly.entity_id
_entity_poly.type
_entity_poly.pdbx_seq_one_letter_code
_entity_poly.pdbx_strand_id
1 'polypeptide(L)'
;MNAALKSEVESRHAELAAICARLGVRRLELFGSGTRSAAPRDLDFLVDLGERPPAEYAAAYFALREELESLFARPVDLVTPPGLQNPYFRQRVEQEKTLLYAA
;
A
#
# COMPACT_ATOMS: atom_id res chain seq x y z
N MET A 1 11.78 -2.54 6.69
CA MET A 1 10.92 -1.56 7.40
C MET A 1 11.54 -1.30 8.76
N ASN A 2 11.61 -0.03 9.20
CA ASN A 2 12.17 0.29 10.50
C ASN A 2 11.23 -0.15 11.64
N ALA A 3 11.79 -0.27 12.87
CA ALA A 3 11.06 -0.82 14.00
C ALA A 3 9.84 0.01 14.42
N ALA A 4 9.92 1.35 14.35
CA ALA A 4 8.82 2.22 14.73
C ALA A 4 7.63 2.09 13.79
N LEU A 5 7.88 2.09 12.48
CA LEU A 5 6.83 1.92 11.46
C LEU A 5 6.29 0.50 11.48
N LYS A 6 7.15 -0.50 11.69
CA LYS A 6 6.71 -1.88 11.82
C LYS A 6 5.73 -2.04 12.98
N SER A 7 6.04 -1.46 14.12
CA SER A 7 5.17 -1.48 15.29
C SER A 7 3.82 -0.81 15.03
N GLU A 8 3.84 0.34 14.34
CA GLU A 8 2.61 1.05 13.96
C GLU A 8 1.74 0.20 13.03
N VAL A 9 2.35 -0.40 12.00
CA VAL A 9 1.64 -1.25 11.04
C VAL A 9 1.07 -2.48 11.74
N GLU A 10 1.84 -3.13 12.60
CA GLU A 10 1.37 -4.29 13.36
C GLU A 10 0.20 -3.95 14.28
N SER A 11 0.23 -2.80 14.92
CA SER A 11 -0.87 -2.36 15.78
C SER A 11 -2.14 -2.05 14.99
N ARG A 12 -2.04 -1.76 13.70
CA ARG A 12 -3.15 -1.46 12.80
C ARG A 12 -3.50 -2.61 11.86
N HIS A 13 -2.85 -3.76 12.03
CA HIS A 13 -2.99 -4.87 11.07
C HIS A 13 -4.43 -5.35 10.91
N ALA A 14 -5.19 -5.46 11.99
CA ALA A 14 -6.57 -5.91 11.92
C ALA A 14 -7.44 -4.93 11.11
N GLU A 15 -7.26 -3.64 11.33
CA GLU A 15 -7.97 -2.59 10.59
C GLU A 15 -7.56 -2.59 9.11
N LEU A 16 -6.26 -2.71 8.84
CA LEU A 16 -5.74 -2.80 7.48
C LEU A 16 -6.33 -3.99 6.73
N ALA A 17 -6.32 -5.16 7.36
CA ALA A 17 -6.84 -6.38 6.76
C ALA A 17 -8.34 -6.27 6.48
N ALA A 18 -9.10 -5.65 7.39
CA ALA A 18 -10.53 -5.43 7.19
C ALA A 18 -10.81 -4.49 6.02
N ILE A 19 -10.04 -3.41 5.88
CA ILE A 19 -10.15 -2.50 4.74
C ILE A 19 -9.88 -3.24 3.43
N CYS A 20 -8.78 -3.97 3.39
CA CYS A 20 -8.38 -4.71 2.18
C CYS A 20 -9.40 -5.78 1.79
N ALA A 21 -9.90 -6.52 2.76
CA ALA A 21 -10.90 -7.55 2.51
C ALA A 21 -12.20 -6.95 1.97
N ARG A 22 -12.66 -5.85 2.56
CA ARG A 22 -13.90 -5.17 2.16
C ARG A 22 -13.80 -4.61 0.74
N LEU A 23 -12.65 -4.07 0.37
CA LEU A 23 -12.43 -3.49 -0.95
C LEU A 23 -11.96 -4.50 -2.00
N GLY A 24 -11.80 -5.76 -1.62
CA GLY A 24 -11.38 -6.81 -2.54
C GLY A 24 -9.93 -6.68 -3.00
N VAL A 25 -9.06 -6.12 -2.17
CA VAL A 25 -7.62 -6.03 -2.47
C VAL A 25 -7.03 -7.43 -2.50
N ARG A 26 -6.23 -7.72 -3.52
CA ARG A 26 -5.54 -9.01 -3.64
C ARG A 26 -4.20 -9.01 -2.92
N ARG A 27 -3.47 -7.90 -3.00
CA ARG A 27 -2.16 -7.80 -2.37
C ARG A 27 -1.83 -6.34 -2.10
N LEU A 28 -1.25 -6.06 -0.92
CA LEU A 28 -0.80 -4.74 -0.54
C LEU A 28 0.60 -4.84 0.04
N GLU A 29 1.52 -4.03 -0.48
CA GLU A 29 2.91 -3.99 -0.06
C GLU A 29 3.34 -2.55 0.20
N LEU A 30 4.18 -2.35 1.21
CA LEU A 30 4.78 -1.05 1.52
C LEU A 30 6.18 -0.98 0.90
N PHE A 31 6.52 0.16 0.29
CA PHE A 31 7.86 0.37 -0.26
C PHE A 31 8.28 1.84 -0.08
N GLY A 32 9.44 2.20 -0.64
CA GLY A 32 9.91 3.58 -0.66
C GLY A 32 10.36 4.10 0.70
N SER A 33 10.05 5.37 0.99
CA SER A 33 10.49 6.03 2.21
C SER A 33 9.99 5.35 3.48
N GLY A 34 8.82 4.69 3.42
CA GLY A 34 8.26 3.95 4.54
C GLY A 34 9.11 2.78 5.00
N THR A 35 10.01 2.27 4.14
CA THR A 35 10.92 1.17 4.51
C THR A 35 12.29 1.68 4.96
N ARG A 36 12.59 2.96 4.77
CA ARG A 36 13.92 3.53 5.02
C ARG A 36 13.94 4.58 6.12
N SER A 37 12.83 5.28 6.36
CA SER A 37 12.75 6.38 7.32
C SER A 37 12.05 5.94 8.60
N ALA A 38 12.51 6.44 9.74
CA ALA A 38 11.89 6.20 11.04
C ALA A 38 10.54 6.92 11.16
N ALA A 39 10.39 8.08 10.51
CA ALA A 39 9.17 8.89 10.55
C ALA A 39 8.87 9.43 9.15
N PRO A 40 8.41 8.57 8.23
CA PRO A 40 8.12 9.01 6.87
C PRO A 40 6.95 9.99 6.85
N ARG A 41 7.03 11.02 6.00
CA ARG A 41 5.95 11.99 5.80
C ARG A 41 4.79 11.38 5.04
N ASP A 42 5.12 10.55 4.06
CA ASP A 42 4.17 9.88 3.18
C ASP A 42 4.44 8.38 3.20
N LEU A 43 3.46 7.60 2.82
CA LEU A 43 3.61 6.16 2.67
C LEU A 43 3.35 5.79 1.21
N ASP A 44 4.21 4.94 0.67
CA ASP A 44 4.09 4.43 -0.70
C ASP A 44 3.69 2.96 -0.65
N PHE A 45 2.56 2.65 -1.28
CA PHE A 45 2.06 1.27 -1.34
C PHE A 45 1.98 0.80 -2.77
N LEU A 46 2.33 -0.46 -2.98
CA LEU A 46 2.04 -1.18 -4.21
C LEU A 46 0.79 -2.02 -3.96
N VAL A 47 -0.23 -1.84 -4.79
CA VAL A 47 -1.50 -2.54 -4.62
C VAL A 47 -1.88 -3.31 -5.87
N ASP A 48 -2.33 -4.55 -5.69
CA ASP A 48 -2.98 -5.35 -6.71
C ASP A 48 -4.47 -5.43 -6.38
N LEU A 49 -5.29 -4.79 -7.21
CA LEU A 49 -6.74 -4.77 -7.07
C LEU A 49 -7.44 -5.85 -7.91
N GLY A 50 -6.64 -6.65 -8.65
CA GLY A 50 -7.20 -7.63 -9.57
C GLY A 50 -7.87 -6.97 -10.78
N GLU A 51 -8.58 -7.78 -11.54
CA GLU A 51 -9.31 -7.29 -12.71
C GLU A 51 -10.72 -6.90 -12.32
N ARG A 52 -11.13 -5.70 -12.73
CA ARG A 52 -12.46 -5.15 -12.47
C ARG A 52 -12.84 -4.20 -13.60
N PRO A 53 -14.13 -3.94 -13.80
CA PRO A 53 -14.55 -2.85 -14.69
C PRO A 53 -13.93 -1.52 -14.27
N PRO A 54 -13.60 -0.62 -15.22
CA PRO A 54 -12.87 0.62 -14.92
C PRO A 54 -13.49 1.48 -13.81
N ALA A 55 -14.80 1.60 -13.77
CA ALA A 55 -15.46 2.39 -12.74
C ALA A 55 -15.32 1.78 -11.35
N GLU A 56 -15.41 0.46 -11.25
CA GLU A 56 -15.23 -0.25 -9.98
C GLU A 56 -13.78 -0.22 -9.53
N TYR A 57 -12.84 -0.31 -10.48
CA TYR A 57 -11.41 -0.21 -10.20
C TYR A 57 -11.07 1.15 -9.61
N ALA A 58 -11.54 2.22 -10.25
CA ALA A 58 -11.30 3.57 -9.77
C ALA A 58 -11.92 3.80 -8.39
N ALA A 59 -13.15 3.33 -8.17
CA ALA A 59 -13.81 3.48 -6.87
C ALA A 59 -13.03 2.77 -5.76
N ALA A 60 -12.57 1.54 -6.00
CA ALA A 60 -11.77 0.79 -5.04
C ALA A 60 -10.42 1.46 -4.77
N TYR A 61 -9.76 1.97 -5.80
CA TYR A 61 -8.49 2.67 -5.71
C TYR A 61 -8.59 3.90 -4.79
N PHE A 62 -9.56 4.77 -5.06
CA PHE A 62 -9.70 5.99 -4.28
C PHE A 62 -10.21 5.72 -2.86
N ALA A 63 -11.11 4.74 -2.69
CA ALA A 63 -11.56 4.35 -1.37
C ALA A 63 -10.41 3.79 -0.52
N LEU A 64 -9.58 2.93 -1.10
CA LEU A 64 -8.41 2.38 -0.41
C LEU A 64 -7.45 3.48 0.02
N ARG A 65 -7.15 4.41 -0.91
CA ARG A 65 -6.25 5.51 -0.60
C ARG A 65 -6.77 6.36 0.55
N GLU A 66 -8.04 6.74 0.52
CA GLU A 66 -8.64 7.53 1.59
C GLU A 66 -8.62 6.82 2.94
N GLU A 67 -8.93 5.53 2.95
CA GLU A 67 -8.95 4.77 4.20
C GLU A 67 -7.54 4.53 4.75
N LEU A 68 -6.55 4.31 3.90
CA LEU A 68 -5.15 4.21 4.35
C LEU A 68 -4.63 5.54 4.88
N GLU A 69 -4.98 6.65 4.22
CA GLU A 69 -4.60 7.99 4.72
C GLU A 69 -5.21 8.27 6.09
N SER A 70 -6.46 7.86 6.29
CA SER A 70 -7.13 7.99 7.57
C SER A 70 -6.51 7.10 8.64
N LEU A 71 -6.20 5.85 8.28
CA LEU A 71 -5.64 4.87 9.20
C LEU A 71 -4.25 5.28 9.71
N PHE A 72 -3.40 5.76 8.82
CA PHE A 72 -2.02 6.11 9.15
C PHE A 72 -1.79 7.61 9.38
N ALA A 73 -2.81 8.43 9.19
CA ALA A 73 -2.76 9.90 9.37
C ALA A 73 -1.62 10.55 8.57
N ARG A 74 -1.42 10.08 7.33
CA ARG A 74 -0.40 10.58 6.41
C ARG A 74 -0.90 10.51 4.98
N PRO A 75 -0.36 11.34 4.07
CA PRO A 75 -0.60 11.16 2.64
C PRO A 75 -0.12 9.79 2.17
N VAL A 76 -0.89 9.19 1.27
CA VAL A 76 -0.61 7.87 0.73
C VAL A 76 -0.54 7.93 -0.80
N ASP A 77 0.53 7.35 -1.34
CA ASP A 77 0.67 7.09 -2.78
C ASP A 77 0.37 5.62 -3.03
N LEU A 78 -0.57 5.35 -3.94
CA LEU A 78 -0.86 3.99 -4.39
C LEU A 78 -0.33 3.79 -5.79
N VAL A 79 0.57 2.82 -5.95
CA VAL A 79 1.09 2.40 -7.24
C VAL A 79 0.46 1.07 -7.60
N THR A 80 -0.06 0.97 -8.80
CA THR A 80 -0.61 -0.26 -9.36
C THR A 80 0.42 -0.92 -10.29
N PRO A 81 0.30 -2.22 -10.61
CA PRO A 81 1.27 -2.90 -11.46
C PRO A 81 1.61 -2.18 -12.78
N PRO A 82 0.66 -1.57 -13.52
CA PRO A 82 1.01 -0.77 -14.71
C PRO A 82 1.99 0.37 -14.44
N GLY A 83 2.02 0.91 -13.23
CA GLY A 83 2.98 1.96 -12.85
C GLY A 83 4.40 1.47 -12.70
N LEU A 84 4.64 0.15 -12.75
CA LEU A 84 5.97 -0.45 -12.62
C LEU A 84 6.63 -0.73 -13.98
N GLN A 85 6.28 0.00 -15.03
CA GLN A 85 6.85 -0.24 -16.37
C GLN A 85 8.29 0.21 -16.48
N ASN A 86 8.72 1.21 -15.69
CA ASN A 86 10.12 1.62 -15.66
C ASN A 86 10.95 0.54 -14.95
N PRO A 87 11.94 -0.09 -15.63
CA PRO A 87 12.69 -1.21 -15.03
C PRO A 87 13.51 -0.82 -13.81
N TYR A 88 14.02 0.40 -13.75
CA TYR A 88 14.78 0.86 -12.59
C TYR A 88 13.89 1.06 -11.37
N PHE A 89 12.72 1.64 -11.57
CA PHE A 89 11.74 1.81 -10.50
C PHE A 89 11.22 0.46 -10.01
N ARG A 90 10.91 -0.46 -10.93
CA ARG A 90 10.49 -1.82 -10.59
C ARG A 90 11.53 -2.52 -9.72
N GLN A 91 12.80 -2.42 -10.10
CA GLN A 91 13.88 -3.06 -9.34
C GLN A 91 13.96 -2.51 -7.92
N ARG A 92 13.85 -1.20 -7.75
CA ARG A 92 13.86 -0.57 -6.42
C ARG A 92 12.67 -1.05 -5.57
N VAL A 93 11.48 -1.08 -6.15
CA VAL A 93 10.29 -1.56 -5.45
C VAL A 93 10.47 -3.01 -5.01
N GLU A 94 10.95 -3.88 -5.90
CA GLU A 94 11.20 -5.30 -5.58
C GLU A 94 12.18 -5.49 -4.43
N GLN A 95 13.18 -4.61 -4.32
CA GLN A 95 14.17 -4.68 -3.25
C GLN A 95 13.65 -4.12 -1.92
N GLU A 96 12.75 -3.16 -1.96
CA GLU A 96 12.31 -2.41 -0.78
C GLU A 96 10.97 -2.90 -0.22
N LYS A 97 10.15 -3.58 -1.00
CA LYS A 97 8.77 -3.86 -0.62
C LYS A 97 8.66 -4.83 0.54
N THR A 98 7.68 -4.55 1.41
CA THR A 98 7.31 -5.40 2.53
C THR A 98 5.84 -5.76 2.40
N LEU A 99 5.52 -7.04 2.44
CA LEU A 99 4.14 -7.51 2.32
C LEU A 99 3.34 -7.14 3.58
N LEU A 100 2.19 -6.50 3.39
CA LEU A 100 1.27 -6.15 4.49
C LEU A 100 -0.02 -6.96 4.45
N TYR A 101 -0.50 -7.33 3.26
CA TYR A 101 -1.75 -8.07 3.10
C TYR A 101 -1.71 -8.88 1.82
N ALA A 102 -2.21 -10.12 1.89
CA ALA A 102 -2.45 -10.96 0.71
C ALA A 102 -3.74 -11.76 0.94
N ALA A 103 -4.62 -11.70 -0.06
CA ALA A 103 -5.88 -12.45 -0.02
C ALA A 103 -5.65 -13.94 -0.20
#